data_e7bca92b8c6bb7420fa100ad9ace7ae1
#
_entry.id   e7bca92b8c6bb7420fa100ad9ace7ae1
#
_cell.length_a   1.000
_cell.length_b   1.000
_cell.length_c   1.000
_cell.angle_alpha   90.00
_cell.angle_beta   90.00
_cell.angle_gamma   90.00
#
_symmetry.space_group_name_H-M   'P 1'
#
loop_
_entity.id
_entity.type
_entity.pdbx_description
1 polymer ?
#
loop_
_entity_poly.entity_id
_entity_poly.type
_entity_poly.pdbx_seq_one_letter_code
_entity_poly.pdbx_strand_id
1 'polypeptide(L)'
;MKTQFTVALSMLAGVAVGAVAVQGLHAQAKPPIYLVTEISVTNPEAYGKEFAPKAQATIKAAGGKFVALGGAGGAGAKDIIAIEGTAPKRAVIQQWASMDALMAWYKSADYQAALKIGEKYATFRRYAIEGKE
;
A
#
# COMPACT_ATOMS: atom_id res chain seq x y z
N MET A 1 -50.20 29.66 -2.89
CA MET A 1 -49.27 30.03 -1.82
C MET A 1 -48.89 28.86 -0.94
N LYS A 2 -49.78 28.02 -0.52
CA LYS A 2 -49.43 26.86 0.34
C LYS A 2 -48.54 25.81 -0.32
N THR A 3 -48.63 25.62 -1.62
CA THR A 3 -47.79 24.66 -2.39
C THR A 3 -46.34 25.07 -2.54
N GLN A 4 -46.04 26.36 -2.57
CA GLN A 4 -44.70 26.88 -2.70
C GLN A 4 -43.86 26.76 -1.41
N PHE A 5 -44.55 26.89 -0.26
CA PHE A 5 -43.89 26.68 1.04
C PHE A 5 -43.50 25.23 1.29
N THR A 6 -44.32 24.29 0.82
CA THR A 6 -44.03 22.85 0.98
C THR A 6 -42.86 22.40 0.13
N VAL A 7 -42.67 22.95 -1.09
CA VAL A 7 -41.54 22.65 -1.97
C VAL A 7 -40.24 23.20 -1.41
N ALA A 8 -40.26 24.42 -0.83
CA ALA A 8 -39.07 25.01 -0.21
C ALA A 8 -38.60 24.23 1.02
N LEU A 9 -39.55 23.72 1.83
CA LEU A 9 -39.21 22.91 3.01
C LEU A 9 -38.63 21.54 2.63
N SER A 10 -39.12 20.96 1.53
CA SER A 10 -38.63 19.67 1.02
C SER A 10 -37.20 19.77 0.50
N MET A 11 -36.81 20.88 -0.15
CA MET A 11 -35.44 21.11 -0.62
C MET A 11 -34.44 21.31 0.53
N LEU A 12 -34.82 22.02 1.58
CA LEU A 12 -33.97 22.22 2.76
C LEU A 12 -33.72 20.91 3.52
N ALA A 13 -34.73 20.05 3.64
CA ALA A 13 -34.61 18.76 4.27
C ALA A 13 -33.67 17.82 3.45
N GLY A 14 -33.76 17.87 2.12
CA GLY A 14 -32.91 17.06 1.24
C GLY A 14 -31.42 17.41 1.33
N VAL A 15 -31.08 18.70 1.41
CA VAL A 15 -29.70 19.16 1.52
C VAL A 15 -29.09 18.79 2.88
N ALA A 16 -29.85 18.90 3.96
CA ALA A 16 -29.36 18.54 5.29
C ALA A 16 -29.06 17.03 5.43
N VAL A 17 -29.90 16.17 4.87
CA VAL A 17 -29.69 14.71 4.88
C VAL A 17 -28.48 14.34 4.02
N GLY A 18 -28.27 14.99 2.88
CA GLY A 18 -27.13 14.75 2.01
C GLY A 18 -25.79 15.13 2.66
N ALA A 19 -25.73 16.26 3.37
CA ALA A 19 -24.51 16.72 4.05
C ALA A 19 -24.08 15.78 5.19
N VAL A 20 -25.03 15.27 5.97
CA VAL A 20 -24.76 14.32 7.07
C VAL A 20 -24.26 12.98 6.53
N ALA A 21 -24.84 12.47 5.42
CA ALA A 21 -24.40 11.23 4.82
C ALA A 21 -22.96 11.31 4.29
N VAL A 22 -22.55 12.43 3.70
CA VAL A 22 -21.17 12.65 3.20
C VAL A 22 -20.18 12.72 4.35
N GLN A 23 -20.50 13.40 5.44
CA GLN A 23 -19.63 13.46 6.63
C GLN A 23 -19.49 12.09 7.30
N GLY A 24 -20.55 11.27 7.37
CA GLY A 24 -20.50 9.93 7.91
C GLY A 24 -19.59 8.99 7.12
N LEU A 25 -19.52 9.12 5.80
CA LEU A 25 -18.65 8.35 4.94
C LEU A 25 -17.16 8.71 5.15
N HIS A 26 -16.84 9.96 5.36
CA HIS A 26 -15.46 10.39 5.66
C HIS A 26 -14.98 9.95 7.05
N ALA A 27 -15.87 9.91 8.04
CA ALA A 27 -15.56 9.50 9.40
C ALA A 27 -15.27 7.98 9.53
N GLN A 28 -15.63 7.17 8.51
CA GLN A 28 -15.41 5.71 8.48
C GLN A 28 -14.14 5.29 7.74
N ALA A 29 -13.39 6.22 7.16
CA ALA A 29 -12.12 5.93 6.49
C ALA A 29 -11.08 5.43 7.50
N LYS A 30 -10.60 4.20 7.32
CA LYS A 30 -9.55 3.62 8.17
C LYS A 30 -8.17 4.07 7.67
N PRO A 31 -7.19 4.25 8.58
CA PRO A 31 -5.82 4.52 8.17
C PRO A 31 -5.28 3.40 7.29
N PRO A 32 -4.42 3.71 6.33
CA PRO A 32 -3.75 2.69 5.51
C PRO A 32 -2.73 1.90 6.33
N ILE A 33 -2.38 0.73 5.83
CA ILE A 33 -1.27 -0.07 6.35
C ILE A 33 -0.03 0.18 5.50
N TYR A 34 1.09 0.40 6.13
CA TYR A 34 2.40 0.49 5.48
C TYR A 34 3.20 -0.77 5.74
N LEU A 35 3.60 -1.45 4.67
CA LEU A 35 4.52 -2.58 4.73
C LEU A 35 5.92 -2.09 4.42
N VAL A 36 6.83 -2.24 5.37
CA VAL A 36 8.25 -1.95 5.19
C VAL A 36 8.98 -3.27 4.94
N THR A 37 9.72 -3.34 3.85
CA THR A 37 10.56 -4.50 3.51
C THR A 37 11.99 -4.05 3.35
N GLU A 38 12.87 -4.58 4.19
CA GLU A 38 14.32 -4.45 4.07
C GLU A 38 14.83 -5.69 3.32
N ILE A 39 15.69 -5.49 2.34
CA ILE A 39 16.12 -6.56 1.44
C ILE A 39 17.65 -6.58 1.34
N SER A 40 18.24 -7.74 1.56
CA SER A 40 19.65 -8.01 1.31
C SER A 40 19.76 -8.92 0.08
N VAL A 41 20.22 -8.36 -1.03
CA VAL A 41 20.33 -9.07 -2.31
C VAL A 41 21.74 -9.65 -2.47
N THR A 42 21.82 -10.95 -2.74
CA THR A 42 23.09 -11.65 -2.99
C THR A 42 23.43 -11.75 -4.46
N ASN A 43 22.41 -11.80 -5.32
CA ASN A 43 22.55 -11.82 -6.78
C ASN A 43 21.62 -10.79 -7.42
N PRO A 44 22.08 -9.53 -7.63
CA PRO A 44 21.23 -8.45 -8.14
C PRO A 44 20.66 -8.71 -9.54
N GLU A 45 21.44 -9.35 -10.42
CA GLU A 45 20.99 -9.63 -11.79
C GLU A 45 19.82 -10.62 -11.81
N ALA A 46 19.96 -11.76 -11.16
CA ALA A 46 18.92 -12.78 -11.09
C ALA A 46 17.69 -12.28 -10.30
N TYR A 47 17.90 -11.54 -9.22
CA TYR A 47 16.84 -10.88 -8.46
C TYR A 47 16.01 -9.95 -9.33
N GLY A 48 16.65 -9.11 -10.11
CA GLY A 48 16.00 -8.15 -11.00
C GLY A 48 15.29 -8.78 -12.20
N LYS A 49 15.78 -9.90 -12.70
CA LYS A 49 15.19 -10.60 -13.85
C LYS A 49 14.09 -11.59 -13.46
N GLU A 50 14.32 -12.36 -12.41
CA GLU A 50 13.47 -13.52 -12.09
C GLU A 50 12.44 -13.23 -11.01
N PHE A 51 12.74 -12.38 -10.04
CA PHE A 51 11.86 -12.11 -8.89
C PHE A 51 11.12 -10.79 -8.99
N ALA A 52 11.83 -9.67 -9.13
CA ALA A 52 11.24 -8.34 -8.97
C ALA A 52 10.03 -8.08 -9.88
N PRO A 53 10.04 -8.42 -11.18
CA PRO A 53 8.86 -8.20 -12.04
C PRO A 53 7.64 -9.01 -11.61
N LYS A 54 7.84 -10.24 -11.18
CA LYS A 54 6.76 -11.13 -10.72
C LYS A 54 6.15 -10.63 -9.41
N ALA A 55 6.99 -10.26 -8.45
CA ALA A 55 6.53 -9.70 -7.19
C ALA A 55 5.74 -8.40 -7.39
N GLN A 56 6.25 -7.49 -8.21
CA GLN A 56 5.57 -6.22 -8.53
C GLN A 56 4.20 -6.44 -9.19
N ALA A 57 4.10 -7.40 -10.10
CA ALA A 57 2.83 -7.73 -10.75
C ALA A 57 1.78 -8.22 -9.73
N THR A 58 2.17 -9.08 -8.79
CA THR A 58 1.25 -9.57 -7.74
C THR A 58 0.80 -8.47 -6.78
N ILE A 59 1.70 -7.55 -6.42
CA ILE A 59 1.39 -6.42 -5.54
C ILE A 59 0.36 -5.50 -6.21
N LYS A 60 0.59 -5.12 -7.46
CA LYS A 60 -0.34 -4.26 -8.22
C LYS A 60 -1.70 -4.92 -8.41
N ALA A 61 -1.72 -6.21 -8.76
CA ALA A 61 -2.96 -6.95 -8.95
C ALA A 61 -3.80 -7.03 -7.66
N ALA A 62 -3.16 -7.10 -6.50
CA ALA A 62 -3.82 -7.16 -5.21
C ALA A 62 -4.19 -5.79 -4.61
N GLY A 63 -3.86 -4.69 -5.28
CA GLY A 63 -4.19 -3.33 -4.86
C GLY A 63 -3.13 -2.65 -3.98
N GLY A 64 -1.97 -3.25 -3.80
CA GLY A 64 -0.84 -2.61 -3.12
C GLY A 64 -0.23 -1.49 -3.96
N LYS A 65 0.26 -0.46 -3.30
CA LYS A 65 0.91 0.71 -3.93
C LYS A 65 2.32 0.87 -3.41
N PHE A 66 3.27 1.15 -4.30
CA PHE A 66 4.61 1.53 -3.89
C PHE A 66 4.64 3.00 -3.45
N VAL A 67 5.10 3.24 -2.24
CA VAL A 67 5.24 4.58 -1.65
C VAL A 67 6.68 5.06 -1.75
N ALA A 68 7.64 4.18 -1.48
CA ALA A 68 9.05 4.49 -1.58
C ALA A 68 9.85 3.26 -2.02
N LEU A 69 10.83 3.48 -2.86
CA LEU A 69 11.79 2.49 -3.32
C LEU A 69 13.19 3.05 -3.06
N GLY A 70 13.93 2.39 -2.18
CA GLY A 70 15.27 2.81 -1.80
C GLY A 70 16.33 1.76 -2.12
N GLY A 71 17.54 2.23 -2.45
CA GLY A 71 18.70 1.38 -2.66
C GLY A 71 19.02 1.07 -4.13
N ALA A 72 20.14 0.44 -4.36
CA ALA A 72 20.65 0.15 -5.70
C ALA A 72 19.81 -0.89 -6.45
N GLY A 73 19.71 -0.75 -7.76
CA GLY A 73 19.27 -1.80 -8.69
C GLY A 73 17.77 -1.87 -8.97
N GLY A 74 16.97 -0.90 -8.56
CA GLY A 74 15.54 -0.85 -8.91
C GLY A 74 15.20 0.34 -9.81
N ALA A 75 14.35 0.13 -10.82
CA ALA A 75 13.83 1.22 -11.63
C ALA A 75 13.05 2.21 -10.73
N GLY A 76 13.42 3.49 -10.78
CA GLY A 76 12.81 4.53 -9.95
C GLY A 76 13.26 4.57 -8.49
N ALA A 77 14.19 3.70 -8.08
CA ALA A 77 14.74 3.70 -6.73
C ALA A 77 15.60 4.95 -6.48
N LYS A 78 15.54 5.45 -5.24
CA LYS A 78 16.32 6.57 -4.74
C LYS A 78 17.35 6.08 -3.74
N ASP A 79 18.35 6.91 -3.47
CA ASP A 79 19.34 6.60 -2.44
C ASP A 79 18.70 6.52 -1.07
N ILE A 80 19.21 5.57 -0.26
CA ILE A 80 18.87 5.51 1.15
C ILE A 80 19.92 6.30 1.91
N ILE A 81 19.48 7.29 2.67
CA ILE A 81 20.36 8.16 3.45
C ILE A 81 20.25 7.75 4.91
N ALA A 82 21.33 7.24 5.48
CA ALA A 82 21.37 6.96 6.92
C ALA A 82 21.46 8.28 7.70
N ILE A 83 20.52 8.49 8.59
CA ILE A 83 20.56 9.61 9.53
C ILE A 83 21.27 9.18 10.81
N GLU A 84 21.05 7.95 11.22
CA GLU A 84 21.67 7.34 12.39
C GLU A 84 21.76 5.82 12.17
N GLY A 85 22.88 5.25 12.58
CA GLY A 85 23.12 3.82 12.42
C GLY A 85 23.38 3.40 10.97
N THR A 86 23.22 2.10 10.69
CA THR A 86 23.44 1.53 9.38
C THR A 86 22.13 1.40 8.60
N ALA A 87 22.06 2.05 7.44
CA ALA A 87 20.92 1.90 6.55
C ALA A 87 20.91 0.51 5.87
N PRO A 88 19.73 -0.06 5.58
CA PRO A 88 19.65 -1.24 4.76
C PRO A 88 20.13 -0.94 3.33
N LYS A 89 20.65 -1.94 2.64
CA LYS A 89 21.10 -1.77 1.25
C LYS A 89 19.94 -1.53 0.29
N ARG A 90 18.77 -2.07 0.60
CA ARG A 90 17.54 -1.89 -0.17
C ARG A 90 16.35 -1.89 0.78
N ALA A 91 15.41 -0.99 0.56
CA ALA A 91 14.16 -0.93 1.30
C ALA A 91 13.00 -0.56 0.37
N VAL A 92 11.85 -1.15 0.63
CA VAL A 92 10.62 -0.88 -0.11
C VAL A 92 9.51 -0.59 0.89
N ILE A 93 8.77 0.49 0.66
CA ILE A 93 7.58 0.82 1.44
C ILE A 93 6.37 0.71 0.53
N GLN A 94 5.41 -0.11 0.93
CA GLN A 94 4.14 -0.30 0.25
C GLN A 94 3.00 0.21 1.13
N GLN A 95 1.94 0.67 0.49
CA GLN A 95 0.69 1.06 1.14
C GLN A 95 -0.42 0.09 0.76
N TRP A 96 -1.19 -0.34 1.75
CA TRP A 96 -2.32 -1.25 1.62
C TRP A 96 -3.56 -0.67 2.30
N ALA A 97 -4.74 -1.00 1.78
CA ALA A 97 -6.00 -0.49 2.32
C ALA A 97 -6.32 -1.06 3.72
N SER A 98 -5.87 -2.29 4.02
CA SER A 98 -6.10 -2.97 5.28
C SER A 98 -5.06 -4.06 5.53
N MET A 99 -4.95 -4.52 6.77
CA MET A 99 -4.13 -5.68 7.12
C MET A 99 -4.64 -6.95 6.43
N ASP A 100 -5.94 -7.12 6.29
CA ASP A 100 -6.53 -8.28 5.60
C ASP A 100 -6.12 -8.31 4.12
N ALA A 101 -6.15 -7.17 3.43
CA ALA A 101 -5.72 -7.06 2.03
C ALA A 101 -4.23 -7.39 1.87
N LEU A 102 -3.38 -6.86 2.76
CA LEU A 102 -1.95 -7.15 2.79
C LEU A 102 -1.69 -8.64 3.00
N MET A 103 -2.32 -9.25 3.99
CA MET A 103 -2.13 -10.66 4.32
C MET A 103 -2.70 -11.59 3.25
N ALA A 104 -3.80 -11.22 2.60
CA ALA A 104 -4.35 -11.95 1.47
C ALA A 104 -3.36 -11.99 0.30
N TRP A 105 -2.73 -10.87 -0.02
CA TRP A 105 -1.65 -10.83 -1.01
C TRP A 105 -0.45 -11.68 -0.58
N TYR A 106 0.04 -11.49 0.63
CA TYR A 106 1.22 -12.21 1.13
C TYR A 106 1.05 -13.72 1.09
N LYS A 107 -0.12 -14.22 1.48
CA LYS A 107 -0.46 -15.65 1.49
C LYS A 107 -0.92 -16.18 0.14
N SER A 108 -1.10 -15.33 -0.87
CA SER A 108 -1.56 -15.76 -2.20
C SER A 108 -0.59 -16.75 -2.84
N ALA A 109 -1.13 -17.68 -3.62
CA ALA A 109 -0.32 -18.66 -4.34
C ALA A 109 0.68 -18.01 -5.29
N ASP A 110 0.26 -16.95 -5.97
CA ASP A 110 1.09 -16.23 -6.94
C ASP A 110 2.27 -15.54 -6.26
N TYR A 111 2.05 -14.85 -5.14
CA TYR A 111 3.14 -14.21 -4.41
C TYR A 111 4.07 -15.25 -3.76
N GLN A 112 3.54 -16.30 -3.17
CA GLN A 112 4.35 -17.36 -2.56
C GLN A 112 5.23 -18.08 -3.59
N ALA A 113 4.74 -18.27 -4.82
CA ALA A 113 5.54 -18.81 -5.93
C ALA A 113 6.69 -17.85 -6.31
N ALA A 114 6.41 -16.56 -6.40
CA ALA A 114 7.44 -15.55 -6.64
C ALA A 114 8.46 -15.49 -5.49
N LEU A 115 8.00 -15.53 -4.25
CA LEU A 115 8.86 -15.47 -3.06
C LEU A 115 9.89 -16.61 -3.02
N LYS A 116 9.50 -17.82 -3.37
CA LYS A 116 10.43 -18.95 -3.47
C LYS A 116 11.57 -18.71 -4.44
N ILE A 117 11.31 -17.99 -5.52
CA ILE A 117 12.35 -17.56 -6.47
C ILE A 117 13.22 -16.48 -5.83
N GLY A 118 12.61 -15.49 -5.20
CA GLY A 118 13.31 -14.38 -4.56
C GLY A 118 14.25 -14.81 -3.43
N GLU A 119 13.85 -15.80 -2.64
CA GLU A 119 14.66 -16.34 -1.52
C GLU A 119 15.95 -17.01 -1.97
N LYS A 120 16.08 -17.38 -3.23
CA LYS A 120 17.35 -17.87 -3.79
C LYS A 120 18.39 -16.77 -3.92
N TYR A 121 17.96 -15.51 -4.05
CA TYR A 121 18.81 -14.37 -4.40
C TYR A 121 18.79 -13.25 -3.36
N ALA A 122 17.95 -13.35 -2.36
CA ALA A 122 17.81 -12.31 -1.35
C ALA A 122 17.27 -12.85 -0.02
N THR A 123 17.52 -12.10 1.04
CA THR A 123 16.84 -12.26 2.32
C THR A 123 15.96 -11.05 2.58
N PHE A 124 14.82 -11.29 3.22
CA PHE A 124 13.80 -10.28 3.43
C PHE A 124 13.47 -10.13 4.91
N ARG A 125 13.35 -8.89 5.36
CA ARG A 125 12.80 -8.54 6.66
C ARG A 125 11.60 -7.65 6.44
N ARG A 126 10.42 -8.08 6.91
CA ARG A 126 9.16 -7.38 6.68
C ARG A 126 8.42 -7.11 7.97
N TYR A 127 7.85 -5.92 8.07
CA TYR A 127 6.94 -5.54 9.14
C TYR A 127 5.93 -4.52 8.64
N ALA A 128 4.74 -4.54 9.23
CA ALA A 128 3.66 -3.65 8.85
C ALA A 128 3.30 -2.72 10.00
N ILE A 129 2.99 -1.48 9.66
CA ILE A 129 2.60 -0.44 10.61
C ILE A 129 1.32 0.21 10.10
N GLU A 130 0.32 0.32 10.99
CA GLU A 130 -0.87 1.10 10.69
C GLU A 130 -0.54 2.59 10.66
N GLY A 131 -1.04 3.29 9.64
CA GLY A 131 -0.87 4.72 9.51
C GLY A 131 -1.55 5.46 10.64
N LYS A 132 -1.04 6.62 10.99
CA LYS A 132 -1.68 7.52 11.96
C LYS A 132 -2.84 8.26 11.29
N GLU A 133 -3.94 8.43 12.02
CA GLU A 133 -5.05 9.32 11.64
C GLU A 133 -4.62 10.80 11.64
#